data_b8ada16a099bc4244b260692723cc3c9
#
_entry.id   b8ada16a099bc4244b260692723cc3c9
#
_cell.length_a   1.000
_cell.length_b   1.000
_cell.length_c   1.000
_cell.angle_alpha   90.00
_cell.angle_beta   90.00
_cell.angle_gamma   90.00
#
_symmetry.space_group_name_H-M   'P 1'
#
loop_
_entity.id
_entity.type
_entity.pdbx_description
1 polymer ?
#
loop_
_entity_poly.entity_id
_entity_poly.type
_entity_poly.pdbx_seq_one_letter_code
_entity_poly.pdbx_strand_id
1 'polypeptide(L)'
;MDAIAIYIDYWTIPYCAFRGILRKLLSASSRYWDVYNMDDMDLPMPDVEVESISPNELKGQIDAGENVTLLDTRMESEYDEWKIEGETVESVNIPYFEFLDSEIDEDVLVRIPDDRELTVLCAKGGSSEYVAATLTERGYDVDHLEDGMNGWARIYERVEVARYDGGGSLYQYQRPSSGCLGYLLVDGSEAAVIDPLGAFTDRYLEDAGELGAELKYAFDTHVHADHISGIRDLAAEGVEGVIPEATVDRGLTYADEMSLAVDGDEFVVGDATVETVSTPGHTSGMTSYLLDDSLLATGDTLFLESVARPDLEGGDEGTGDAARKLYESLQERVLALPDDTLVGGAHFGDSAEPADDGTYTAPIGRLEAEMDGLSMDEDAFVELILSDMPPRPANYEEIIATNLGRQETDDEEAFELELGPNNCAASQDSLAGD
;
A
#
# COMPACT_ATOMS: atom_id res chain seq x y z
N MET A 1 33.03 -2.40 19.81
CA MET A 1 33.76 -3.42 19.02
C MET A 1 34.17 -2.74 17.74
N ASP A 2 35.45 -2.69 17.47
CA ASP A 2 36.07 -1.78 16.53
C ASP A 2 35.68 -2.08 15.07
N ALA A 3 35.25 -1.05 14.35
CA ALA A 3 35.02 -1.11 12.92
C ALA A 3 36.37 -1.28 12.21
N ILE A 4 36.57 -2.42 11.59
CA ILE A 4 37.70 -2.67 10.68
C ILE A 4 37.34 -2.04 9.33
N ALA A 5 37.85 -0.85 9.07
CA ALA A 5 37.83 -0.27 7.73
C ALA A 5 38.78 -1.08 6.82
N ILE A 6 38.24 -1.87 5.92
CA ILE A 6 39.03 -2.55 4.88
C ILE A 6 39.17 -1.55 3.73
N TYR A 7 40.36 -0.93 3.62
CA TYR A 7 40.78 -0.19 2.42
C TYR A 7 41.16 -1.23 1.36
N ILE A 8 40.34 -1.38 0.32
CA ILE A 8 40.67 -2.20 -0.86
C ILE A 8 41.28 -1.26 -1.91
N ASP A 9 42.51 -1.53 -2.26
CA ASP A 9 43.23 -0.77 -3.29
C ASP A 9 42.79 -1.27 -4.70
N TYR A 10 42.04 -0.44 -5.41
CA TYR A 10 41.23 -0.76 -6.60
C TYR A 10 42.01 -1.22 -7.83
N TRP A 11 43.38 -1.29 -7.80
CA TRP A 11 44.20 -1.46 -9.01
C TRP A 11 44.85 -2.84 -9.18
N THR A 12 44.61 -3.83 -8.34
CA THR A 12 45.37 -5.08 -8.35
C THR A 12 44.61 -6.39 -8.28
N ILE A 13 43.28 -6.40 -8.27
CA ILE A 13 42.48 -7.66 -8.19
C ILE A 13 41.97 -8.00 -9.59
N PRO A 14 42.23 -9.22 -10.13
CA PRO A 14 41.63 -9.67 -11.37
C PRO A 14 40.12 -9.74 -11.25
N TYR A 15 39.39 -9.26 -12.23
CA TYR A 15 37.91 -9.15 -12.30
C TYR A 15 37.17 -10.44 -11.85
N CYS A 16 37.68 -11.63 -12.23
CA CYS A 16 37.12 -12.92 -11.80
C CYS A 16 37.21 -13.21 -10.28
N ALA A 17 38.22 -12.64 -9.59
CA ALA A 17 38.38 -12.80 -8.16
C ALA A 17 37.42 -11.86 -7.38
N PHE A 18 37.14 -10.69 -7.96
CA PHE A 18 36.18 -9.72 -7.41
C PHE A 18 34.75 -10.29 -7.37
N ARG A 19 34.32 -10.98 -8.44
CA ARG A 19 33.02 -11.65 -8.54
C ARG A 19 32.80 -12.73 -7.44
N GLY A 20 33.84 -13.54 -7.18
CA GLY A 20 33.78 -14.57 -6.13
C GLY A 20 33.71 -14.01 -4.71
N ILE A 21 34.24 -12.81 -4.50
CA ILE A 21 34.18 -12.10 -3.22
C ILE A 21 32.81 -11.38 -3.11
N LEU A 22 32.33 -10.77 -4.19
CA LEU A 22 31.02 -10.12 -4.24
C LEU A 22 29.90 -11.15 -4.00
N ARG A 23 29.85 -12.26 -4.74
CA ARG A 23 28.87 -13.35 -4.49
C ARG A 23 28.85 -13.84 -3.03
N LYS A 24 29.99 -13.90 -2.35
CA LYS A 24 30.08 -14.32 -0.95
C LYS A 24 29.69 -13.22 0.04
N LEU A 25 29.85 -11.95 -0.32
CA LEU A 25 29.42 -10.83 0.51
C LEU A 25 27.92 -10.60 0.35
N LEU A 26 27.39 -10.73 -0.86
CA LEU A 26 25.97 -10.55 -1.21
C LEU A 26 25.06 -11.63 -0.59
N SER A 27 25.58 -12.83 -0.33
CA SER A 27 24.83 -13.89 0.34
C SER A 27 24.80 -13.80 1.88
N ALA A 28 25.42 -12.78 2.49
CA ALA A 28 25.73 -12.79 3.92
C ALA A 28 25.02 -11.76 4.80
N SER A 29 24.35 -10.71 4.29
CA SER A 29 23.50 -9.84 5.13
C SER A 29 22.69 -8.80 4.36
N SER A 30 21.43 -8.66 4.68
CA SER A 30 20.47 -7.67 4.17
C SER A 30 20.76 -6.20 4.57
N ARG A 31 21.80 -5.92 5.32
CA ARG A 31 22.15 -4.58 5.82
C ARG A 31 23.29 -3.86 5.10
N TYR A 32 23.76 -4.37 3.95
CA TYR A 32 24.87 -3.79 3.20
C TYR A 32 24.45 -3.11 1.89
N TRP A 33 23.14 -3.04 1.59
CA TRP A 33 22.60 -2.61 0.31
C TRP A 33 22.42 -1.09 0.16
N ASP A 34 22.41 -0.32 1.25
CA ASP A 34 22.36 1.15 1.22
C ASP A 34 23.62 1.82 0.61
N VAL A 35 24.61 1.05 0.17
CA VAL A 35 25.92 1.57 -0.25
C VAL A 35 26.14 1.51 -1.77
N TYR A 36 25.32 0.78 -2.54
CA TYR A 36 25.47 0.68 -3.99
C TYR A 36 24.14 0.92 -4.71
N ASN A 37 23.74 2.17 -4.77
CA ASN A 37 22.70 2.60 -5.70
C ASN A 37 23.28 2.51 -7.13
N MET A 38 22.66 1.69 -8.03
CA MET A 38 23.12 1.53 -9.42
C MET A 38 23.00 2.81 -10.23
N ASP A 39 22.17 3.77 -9.79
CA ASP A 39 22.04 5.08 -10.42
C ASP A 39 23.37 5.88 -10.39
N ASP A 40 24.32 5.50 -9.51
CA ASP A 40 25.66 6.05 -9.40
C ASP A 40 26.74 5.25 -10.19
N MET A 41 26.38 4.11 -10.78
CA MET A 41 27.33 3.31 -11.58
C MET A 41 27.23 3.73 -13.04
N ASP A 42 28.29 4.37 -13.55
CA ASP A 42 28.48 4.70 -14.97
C ASP A 42 28.73 3.40 -15.79
N LEU A 43 27.66 2.59 -15.95
CA LEU A 43 27.71 1.40 -16.79
C LEU A 43 27.65 1.85 -18.26
N PRO A 44 28.52 1.29 -19.13
CA PRO A 44 28.43 1.57 -20.54
C PRO A 44 27.13 0.99 -21.10
N MET A 45 26.14 1.87 -21.33
CA MET A 45 24.88 1.47 -21.96
C MET A 45 25.13 0.93 -23.37
N PRO A 46 24.48 -0.18 -23.75
CA PRO A 46 24.44 -0.63 -25.13
C PRO A 46 23.95 0.47 -26.08
N ASP A 47 24.50 0.54 -27.31
CA ASP A 47 24.13 1.56 -28.32
C ASP A 47 22.86 1.10 -29.08
N VAL A 48 21.79 0.89 -28.36
CA VAL A 48 20.47 0.50 -28.88
C VAL A 48 19.40 1.37 -28.25
N GLU A 49 18.34 1.65 -28.99
CA GLU A 49 17.14 2.30 -28.48
C GLU A 49 16.26 1.23 -27.80
N VAL A 50 15.82 1.48 -26.58
CA VAL A 50 14.94 0.62 -25.81
C VAL A 50 13.59 1.33 -25.70
N GLU A 51 12.51 0.62 -25.97
CA GLU A 51 11.16 1.10 -25.73
C GLU A 51 10.86 1.07 -24.23
N SER A 52 10.02 1.99 -23.76
CA SER A 52 9.53 2.01 -22.39
C SER A 52 8.02 1.91 -22.35
N ILE A 53 7.50 1.33 -21.29
CA ILE A 53 6.09 1.30 -20.97
C ILE A 53 5.84 2.04 -19.66
N SER A 54 4.84 2.91 -19.64
CA SER A 54 4.46 3.57 -18.39
C SER A 54 3.72 2.61 -17.44
N PRO A 55 3.78 2.85 -16.10
CA PRO A 55 3.05 2.04 -15.14
C PRO A 55 1.53 1.96 -15.42
N ASN A 56 0.91 3.06 -15.86
CA ASN A 56 -0.51 3.10 -16.20
C ASN A 56 -0.83 2.26 -17.46
N GLU A 57 0.05 2.24 -18.47
CA GLU A 57 -0.14 1.41 -19.67
C GLU A 57 -0.02 -0.07 -19.31
N LEU A 58 0.99 -0.45 -18.52
CA LEU A 58 1.16 -1.82 -18.03
C LEU A 58 -0.05 -2.27 -17.21
N LYS A 59 -0.55 -1.40 -16.29
CA LYS A 59 -1.77 -1.68 -15.53
C LYS A 59 -2.97 -1.88 -16.46
N GLY A 60 -3.12 -1.01 -17.46
CA GLY A 60 -4.20 -1.11 -18.45
C GLY A 60 -4.18 -2.42 -19.24
N GLN A 61 -3.01 -2.96 -19.59
CA GLN A 61 -2.86 -4.28 -20.23
C GLN A 61 -3.32 -5.41 -19.28
N ILE A 62 -2.88 -5.36 -18.01
CA ILE A 62 -3.27 -6.35 -16.99
C ILE A 62 -4.79 -6.34 -16.78
N ASP A 63 -5.40 -5.16 -16.62
CA ASP A 63 -6.85 -4.99 -16.43
C ASP A 63 -7.67 -5.44 -17.65
N ALA A 64 -7.11 -5.29 -18.86
CA ALA A 64 -7.72 -5.80 -20.09
C ALA A 64 -7.62 -7.32 -20.23
N GLY A 65 -6.92 -8.00 -19.32
CA GLY A 65 -6.68 -9.44 -19.37
C GLY A 65 -5.70 -9.85 -20.47
N GLU A 66 -4.81 -8.94 -20.89
CA GLU A 66 -3.73 -9.25 -21.83
C GLU A 66 -2.65 -10.07 -21.12
N ASN A 67 -1.99 -10.97 -21.88
CA ASN A 67 -0.88 -11.73 -21.31
C ASN A 67 0.35 -10.83 -21.20
N VAL A 68 0.80 -10.61 -19.98
CA VAL A 68 1.98 -9.81 -19.66
C VAL A 68 3.10 -10.74 -19.17
N THR A 69 4.32 -10.56 -19.66
CA THR A 69 5.49 -11.29 -19.18
C THR A 69 6.51 -10.31 -18.62
N LEU A 70 6.80 -10.45 -17.33
CA LEU A 70 7.69 -9.57 -16.59
C LEU A 70 9.04 -10.24 -16.34
N LEU A 71 10.12 -9.50 -16.55
CA LEU A 71 11.46 -9.85 -16.08
C LEU A 71 11.83 -8.90 -14.94
N ASP A 72 11.68 -9.37 -13.71
CA ASP A 72 12.06 -8.61 -12.52
C ASP A 72 13.55 -8.78 -12.23
N THR A 73 14.28 -7.68 -12.24
CA THR A 73 15.73 -7.66 -12.06
C THR A 73 16.18 -7.26 -10.66
N ARG A 74 15.24 -7.14 -9.72
CA ARG A 74 15.53 -6.92 -8.30
C ARG A 74 16.12 -8.18 -7.65
N MET A 75 16.56 -8.05 -6.41
CA MET A 75 17.00 -9.20 -5.63
C MET A 75 15.84 -10.17 -5.38
N GLU A 76 16.14 -11.46 -5.24
CA GLU A 76 15.15 -12.49 -4.94
C GLU A 76 14.34 -12.16 -3.68
N SER A 77 14.97 -11.58 -2.64
CA SER A 77 14.28 -11.17 -1.41
C SER A 77 13.27 -10.05 -1.63
N GLU A 78 13.56 -9.07 -2.51
CA GLU A 78 12.64 -7.99 -2.83
C GLU A 78 11.48 -8.48 -3.70
N TYR A 79 11.77 -9.40 -4.61
CA TYR A 79 10.76 -10.04 -5.45
C TYR A 79 9.81 -10.93 -4.66
N ASP A 80 10.34 -11.70 -3.70
CA ASP A 80 9.53 -12.58 -2.84
C ASP A 80 8.64 -11.79 -1.88
N GLU A 81 9.11 -10.61 -1.43
CA GLU A 81 8.37 -9.73 -0.54
C GLU A 81 7.23 -9.00 -1.25
N TRP A 82 7.47 -8.52 -2.46
CA TRP A 82 6.50 -7.73 -3.20
C TRP A 82 6.80 -7.70 -4.71
N LYS A 83 5.79 -7.98 -5.54
CA LYS A 83 5.90 -8.03 -7.02
C LYS A 83 4.57 -7.66 -7.67
N ILE A 84 4.59 -7.42 -8.98
CA ILE A 84 3.38 -7.24 -9.79
C ILE A 84 2.79 -8.63 -10.08
N GLU A 85 1.55 -8.83 -9.68
CA GLU A 85 0.78 -10.08 -9.86
C GLU A 85 -0.52 -9.85 -10.63
N GLY A 86 -1.12 -10.92 -11.15
CA GLY A 86 -2.39 -10.90 -11.87
C GLY A 86 -2.64 -12.24 -12.56
N GLU A 87 -3.88 -12.56 -12.89
CA GLU A 87 -4.26 -13.84 -13.54
C GLU A 87 -3.52 -14.08 -14.86
N THR A 88 -3.17 -13.00 -15.58
CA THR A 88 -2.52 -13.04 -16.90
C THR A 88 -1.05 -12.61 -16.85
N VAL A 89 -0.49 -12.42 -15.65
CA VAL A 89 0.90 -12.00 -15.44
C VAL A 89 1.78 -13.22 -15.21
N GLU A 90 2.78 -13.41 -16.09
CA GLU A 90 3.88 -14.37 -15.89
C GLU A 90 5.14 -13.58 -15.51
N SER A 91 5.76 -13.89 -14.38
CA SER A 91 6.92 -13.17 -13.88
C SER A 91 8.12 -14.08 -13.67
N VAL A 92 9.29 -13.63 -14.12
CA VAL A 92 10.58 -14.31 -13.93
C VAL A 92 11.52 -13.36 -13.18
N ASN A 93 12.09 -13.81 -12.06
CA ASN A 93 13.10 -13.03 -11.34
C ASN A 93 14.51 -13.50 -11.72
N ILE A 94 15.33 -12.54 -12.23
CA ILE A 94 16.75 -12.72 -12.49
C ILE A 94 17.45 -11.43 -12.09
N PRO A 95 18.18 -11.41 -10.98
CA PRO A 95 18.82 -10.19 -10.49
C PRO A 95 19.77 -9.55 -11.53
N TYR A 96 19.73 -8.22 -11.63
CA TYR A 96 20.43 -7.44 -12.64
C TYR A 96 21.93 -7.75 -12.74
N PHE A 97 22.58 -8.11 -11.65
CA PHE A 97 24.02 -8.40 -11.63
C PHE A 97 24.40 -9.65 -12.46
N GLU A 98 23.43 -10.51 -12.81
CA GLU A 98 23.64 -11.63 -13.72
C GLU A 98 23.83 -11.17 -15.18
N PHE A 99 23.48 -9.90 -15.49
CA PHE A 99 23.60 -9.27 -16.81
C PHE A 99 24.81 -8.37 -16.96
N LEU A 100 25.62 -8.15 -15.92
CA LEU A 100 26.75 -7.21 -15.94
C LEU A 100 27.99 -7.73 -16.69
N ASP A 101 28.07 -9.01 -16.98
CA ASP A 101 29.19 -9.59 -17.73
C ASP A 101 29.01 -9.38 -19.22
N SER A 102 30.16 -9.20 -19.95
CA SER A 102 30.18 -9.09 -21.41
C SER A 102 29.62 -10.31 -22.14
N GLU A 103 29.61 -11.47 -21.48
CA GLU A 103 28.95 -12.71 -21.91
C GLU A 103 28.02 -13.17 -20.79
N ILE A 104 26.71 -13.08 -21.03
CA ILE A 104 25.70 -13.60 -20.10
C ILE A 104 25.76 -15.12 -20.14
N ASP A 105 25.73 -15.76 -18.98
CA ASP A 105 25.76 -17.23 -18.88
C ASP A 105 24.55 -17.84 -19.63
N GLU A 106 24.77 -18.93 -20.37
CA GLU A 106 23.68 -19.63 -21.12
C GLU A 106 22.55 -20.09 -20.18
N ASP A 107 22.88 -20.45 -18.94
CA ASP A 107 21.90 -20.87 -17.92
C ASP A 107 20.98 -19.71 -17.50
N VAL A 108 21.42 -18.45 -17.61
CA VAL A 108 20.59 -17.26 -17.39
C VAL A 108 19.65 -17.06 -18.58
N LEU A 109 20.20 -17.10 -19.81
CA LEU A 109 19.41 -16.88 -21.02
C LEU A 109 18.28 -17.93 -21.20
N VAL A 110 18.52 -19.18 -20.83
CA VAL A 110 17.50 -20.26 -20.91
C VAL A 110 16.28 -19.97 -20.00
N ARG A 111 16.44 -19.15 -18.95
CA ARG A 111 15.35 -18.78 -18.06
C ARG A 111 14.48 -17.66 -18.62
N ILE A 112 14.94 -16.93 -19.63
CA ILE A 112 14.25 -15.78 -20.22
C ILE A 112 13.39 -16.29 -21.39
N PRO A 113 12.05 -16.07 -21.40
CA PRO A 113 11.22 -16.36 -22.55
C PRO A 113 11.72 -15.59 -23.79
N ASP A 114 11.84 -16.29 -24.93
CA ASP A 114 12.37 -15.73 -26.20
C ASP A 114 11.30 -15.72 -27.32
N ASP A 115 10.07 -16.14 -26.99
CA ASP A 115 8.97 -16.30 -27.94
C ASP A 115 7.87 -15.23 -27.79
N ARG A 116 8.07 -14.26 -26.92
CA ARG A 116 7.09 -13.21 -26.57
C ARG A 116 7.77 -11.92 -26.13
N GLU A 117 7.01 -10.84 -26.12
CA GLU A 117 7.39 -9.55 -25.55
C GLU A 117 7.62 -9.64 -24.05
N LEU A 118 8.62 -8.93 -23.53
CA LEU A 118 9.00 -8.90 -22.13
C LEU A 118 9.05 -7.46 -21.64
N THR A 119 8.44 -7.18 -20.50
CA THR A 119 8.67 -5.94 -19.78
C THR A 119 9.69 -6.16 -18.67
N VAL A 120 10.82 -5.49 -18.77
CA VAL A 120 11.91 -5.56 -17.77
C VAL A 120 11.64 -4.52 -16.69
N LEU A 121 11.74 -4.89 -15.43
CA LEU A 121 11.56 -3.97 -14.32
C LEU A 121 12.65 -4.12 -13.25
N CYS A 122 12.85 -3.05 -12.48
CA CYS A 122 13.69 -3.02 -11.28
C CYS A 122 13.04 -2.10 -10.23
N ALA A 123 13.77 -1.68 -9.21
CA ALA A 123 13.21 -0.80 -8.18
C ALA A 123 12.87 0.62 -8.73
N LYS A 124 13.81 1.26 -9.45
CA LYS A 124 13.74 2.69 -9.85
C LYS A 124 13.91 2.96 -11.36
N GLY A 125 13.92 1.94 -12.22
CA GLY A 125 13.99 2.08 -13.68
C GLY A 125 15.40 1.98 -14.28
N GLY A 126 16.47 2.41 -13.61
CA GLY A 126 17.81 2.50 -14.19
C GLY A 126 18.44 1.15 -14.56
N SER A 127 18.44 0.17 -13.67
CA SER A 127 19.00 -1.16 -13.97
C SER A 127 18.17 -1.96 -14.96
N SER A 128 16.84 -1.77 -14.99
CA SER A 128 15.97 -2.41 -15.98
C SER A 128 16.20 -1.91 -17.39
N GLU A 129 16.45 -0.60 -17.59
CA GLU A 129 16.82 -0.03 -18.88
C GLU A 129 18.12 -0.66 -19.42
N TYR A 130 19.16 -0.81 -18.58
CA TYR A 130 20.40 -1.48 -18.94
C TYR A 130 20.17 -2.95 -19.37
N VAL A 131 19.37 -3.70 -18.60
CA VAL A 131 19.08 -5.10 -18.90
C VAL A 131 18.26 -5.21 -20.20
N ALA A 132 17.24 -4.36 -20.36
CA ALA A 132 16.44 -4.32 -21.59
C ALA A 132 17.30 -4.01 -22.82
N ALA A 133 18.21 -3.00 -22.75
CA ALA A 133 19.17 -2.70 -23.82
C ALA A 133 20.07 -3.90 -24.15
N THR A 134 20.56 -4.58 -23.11
CA THR A 134 21.40 -5.78 -23.25
C THR A 134 20.68 -6.94 -23.92
N LEU A 135 19.40 -7.13 -23.67
CA LEU A 135 18.55 -8.15 -24.29
C LEU A 135 18.15 -7.76 -25.71
N THR A 136 17.86 -6.48 -25.98
CA THR A 136 17.57 -5.95 -27.31
C THR A 136 18.74 -6.20 -28.28
N GLU A 137 20.01 -5.97 -27.85
CA GLU A 137 21.19 -6.31 -28.66
C GLU A 137 21.26 -7.79 -29.05
N ARG A 138 20.63 -8.68 -28.27
CA ARG A 138 20.58 -10.12 -28.51
C ARG A 138 19.34 -10.57 -29.28
N GLY A 139 18.48 -9.61 -29.64
CA GLY A 139 17.30 -9.85 -30.48
C GLY A 139 16.04 -10.28 -29.73
N TYR A 140 16.00 -10.08 -28.42
CA TYR A 140 14.77 -10.19 -27.66
C TYR A 140 13.84 -9.00 -27.94
N ASP A 141 12.55 -9.23 -27.89
CA ASP A 141 11.51 -8.20 -27.96
C ASP A 141 11.21 -7.73 -26.55
N VAL A 142 11.72 -6.56 -26.17
CA VAL A 142 11.69 -6.08 -24.78
C VAL A 142 11.47 -4.58 -24.70
N ASP A 143 10.70 -4.19 -23.73
CA ASP A 143 10.62 -2.83 -23.19
C ASP A 143 11.08 -2.81 -21.72
N HIS A 144 11.07 -1.64 -21.09
CA HIS A 144 11.30 -1.53 -19.65
C HIS A 144 10.22 -0.66 -18.99
N LEU A 145 9.87 -1.01 -17.73
CA LEU A 145 8.92 -0.25 -16.94
C LEU A 145 9.55 1.07 -16.48
N GLU A 146 8.95 2.19 -16.86
CA GLU A 146 9.36 3.53 -16.42
C GLU A 146 9.30 3.62 -14.88
N ASP A 147 10.37 4.14 -14.28
CA ASP A 147 10.55 4.26 -12.83
C ASP A 147 10.41 2.93 -12.06
N GLY A 148 10.32 1.78 -12.74
CA GLY A 148 10.27 0.46 -12.13
C GLY A 148 9.15 0.28 -11.12
N MET A 149 9.43 -0.41 -10.00
CA MET A 149 8.44 -0.62 -8.93
C MET A 149 8.03 0.67 -8.21
N ASN A 150 8.91 1.69 -8.16
CA ASN A 150 8.53 3.00 -7.64
C ASN A 150 7.47 3.68 -8.52
N GLY A 151 7.61 3.55 -9.85
CA GLY A 151 6.58 4.01 -10.79
C GLY A 151 5.26 3.24 -10.61
N TRP A 152 5.33 1.91 -10.48
CA TRP A 152 4.17 1.07 -10.18
C TRP A 152 3.46 1.49 -8.89
N ALA A 153 4.22 1.80 -7.84
CA ALA A 153 3.68 2.23 -6.55
C ALA A 153 3.01 3.62 -6.59
N ARG A 154 3.19 4.39 -7.67
CA ARG A 154 2.52 5.69 -7.89
C ARG A 154 1.21 5.58 -8.65
N ILE A 155 0.78 4.39 -9.06
CA ILE A 155 -0.56 4.21 -9.61
C ILE A 155 -1.57 4.47 -8.49
N TYR A 156 -2.48 5.42 -8.74
CA TYR A 156 -3.53 5.80 -7.82
C TYR A 156 -4.79 6.17 -8.62
N GLU A 157 -5.81 5.33 -8.52
CA GLU A 157 -7.01 5.42 -9.35
C GLU A 157 -8.17 6.00 -8.53
N ARG A 158 -9.02 6.81 -9.17
CA ARG A 158 -10.24 7.34 -8.57
C ARG A 158 -11.44 6.70 -9.27
N VAL A 159 -12.25 5.97 -8.51
CA VAL A 159 -13.43 5.24 -9.01
C VAL A 159 -14.68 5.73 -8.28
N GLU A 160 -15.76 6.04 -9.01
CA GLU A 160 -17.02 6.47 -8.41
C GLU A 160 -17.73 5.30 -7.71
N VAL A 161 -18.16 5.47 -6.46
CA VAL A 161 -18.95 4.51 -5.72
C VAL A 161 -20.41 4.65 -6.15
N ALA A 162 -20.77 4.01 -7.27
CA ALA A 162 -22.08 4.18 -7.90
C ALA A 162 -23.27 3.69 -7.05
N ARG A 163 -22.99 2.88 -6.01
CA ARG A 163 -24.00 2.37 -5.06
C ARG A 163 -24.20 3.26 -3.84
N TYR A 164 -23.38 4.29 -3.67
CA TYR A 164 -23.58 5.28 -2.64
C TYR A 164 -24.87 6.06 -2.92
N ASP A 165 -25.80 6.08 -2.00
CA ASP A 165 -27.12 6.71 -2.12
C ASP A 165 -27.34 7.90 -1.14
N GLY A 166 -26.25 8.36 -0.49
CA GLY A 166 -26.22 9.56 0.33
C GLY A 166 -26.23 10.86 -0.47
N GLY A 167 -25.96 11.98 0.19
CA GLY A 167 -25.81 13.28 -0.47
C GLY A 167 -24.55 13.39 -1.33
N GLY A 168 -24.65 14.03 -2.48
CA GLY A 168 -23.49 14.28 -3.36
C GLY A 168 -22.99 13.04 -4.10
N SER A 169 -21.68 12.96 -4.30
CA SER A 169 -21.00 11.85 -4.96
C SER A 169 -19.84 11.37 -4.09
N LEU A 170 -19.64 10.07 -4.04
CA LEU A 170 -18.53 9.43 -3.34
C LEU A 170 -17.60 8.74 -4.32
N TYR A 171 -16.30 8.94 -4.16
CA TYR A 171 -15.25 8.31 -4.94
C TYR A 171 -14.35 7.51 -4.02
N GLN A 172 -13.91 6.34 -4.46
CA GLN A 172 -12.88 5.55 -3.82
C GLN A 172 -11.57 5.74 -4.55
N TYR A 173 -10.50 6.05 -3.83
CA TYR A 173 -9.14 5.98 -4.33
C TYR A 173 -8.58 4.59 -4.09
N GLN A 174 -7.85 4.08 -5.07
CA GLN A 174 -7.28 2.73 -5.06
C GLN A 174 -5.80 2.80 -5.40
N ARG A 175 -4.94 2.25 -4.54
CA ARG A 175 -3.50 2.08 -4.79
C ARG A 175 -3.19 0.59 -4.98
N PRO A 176 -3.13 0.08 -6.22
CA PRO A 176 -2.97 -1.35 -6.48
C PRO A 176 -1.72 -1.97 -5.90
N SER A 177 -0.64 -1.19 -5.76
CA SER A 177 0.64 -1.65 -5.27
C SER A 177 0.66 -2.06 -3.79
N SER A 178 -0.18 -1.45 -2.96
CA SER A 178 -0.26 -1.71 -1.53
C SER A 178 -1.65 -2.16 -1.06
N GLY A 179 -2.66 -2.04 -1.93
CA GLY A 179 -4.06 -2.29 -1.57
C GLY A 179 -4.69 -1.17 -0.73
N CYS A 180 -4.02 -0.02 -0.54
CA CYS A 180 -4.58 1.09 0.24
C CYS A 180 -5.77 1.73 -0.48
N LEU A 181 -6.81 2.04 0.28
CA LEU A 181 -8.02 2.72 -0.15
C LEU A 181 -8.22 4.02 0.63
N GLY A 182 -8.72 5.04 -0.05
CA GLY A 182 -9.19 6.30 0.54
C GLY A 182 -10.51 6.72 -0.08
N TYR A 183 -11.19 7.70 0.47
CA TYR A 183 -12.50 8.12 -0.03
C TYR A 183 -12.58 9.63 -0.19
N LEU A 184 -13.21 10.10 -1.26
CA LEU A 184 -13.52 11.50 -1.50
C LEU A 184 -15.03 11.68 -1.61
N LEU A 185 -15.61 12.33 -0.60
CA LEU A 185 -17.00 12.78 -0.62
C LEU A 185 -17.06 14.19 -1.20
N VAL A 186 -17.94 14.41 -2.17
CA VAL A 186 -18.18 15.74 -2.79
C VAL A 186 -19.65 16.04 -2.77
N ASP A 187 -20.05 17.11 -2.09
CA ASP A 187 -21.41 17.61 -2.15
C ASP A 187 -21.46 19.14 -2.36
N GLY A 188 -22.14 19.55 -3.41
CA GLY A 188 -22.21 20.94 -3.83
C GLY A 188 -20.83 21.49 -4.19
N SER A 189 -20.34 22.45 -3.41
CA SER A 189 -19.02 23.07 -3.60
C SER A 189 -18.03 22.72 -2.50
N GLU A 190 -18.34 21.73 -1.68
CA GLU A 190 -17.48 21.25 -0.59
C GLU A 190 -17.10 19.79 -0.80
N ALA A 191 -15.90 19.42 -0.37
CA ALA A 191 -15.42 18.05 -0.41
C ALA A 191 -14.72 17.65 0.90
N ALA A 192 -14.65 16.35 1.14
CA ALA A 192 -13.88 15.79 2.24
C ALA A 192 -13.16 14.53 1.79
N VAL A 193 -11.93 14.33 2.25
CA VAL A 193 -11.16 13.10 2.01
C VAL A 193 -11.00 12.31 3.30
N ILE A 194 -11.07 10.98 3.22
CA ILE A 194 -10.86 10.04 4.33
C ILE A 194 -9.65 9.19 4.01
N ASP A 195 -8.73 9.05 4.97
CA ASP A 195 -7.45 8.34 4.89
C ASP A 195 -6.61 8.78 3.68
N PRO A 196 -6.26 10.08 3.60
CA PRO A 196 -5.43 10.59 2.51
C PRO A 196 -3.99 10.11 2.65
N LEU A 197 -3.44 9.50 1.59
CA LEU A 197 -2.03 9.13 1.51
C LEU A 197 -1.17 10.36 1.22
N GLY A 198 -0.09 10.58 1.98
CA GLY A 198 0.81 11.73 1.84
C GLY A 198 1.44 11.84 0.44
N ALA A 199 1.75 10.71 -0.18
CA ALA A 199 2.31 10.65 -1.53
C ALA A 199 1.40 11.25 -2.63
N PHE A 200 0.12 11.53 -2.33
CA PHE A 200 -0.89 11.98 -3.30
C PHE A 200 -1.66 13.24 -2.86
N THR A 201 -1.10 14.02 -1.95
CA THR A 201 -1.76 15.22 -1.38
C THR A 201 -2.27 16.19 -2.46
N ASP A 202 -1.46 16.54 -3.45
CA ASP A 202 -1.84 17.43 -4.55
C ASP A 202 -3.03 16.87 -5.35
N ARG A 203 -3.09 15.54 -5.52
CA ARG A 203 -4.14 14.86 -6.28
C ARG A 203 -5.53 15.07 -5.68
N TYR A 204 -5.67 15.08 -4.34
CA TYR A 204 -6.97 15.30 -3.69
C TYR A 204 -7.49 16.72 -3.92
N LEU A 205 -6.58 17.72 -3.89
CA LEU A 205 -6.91 19.12 -4.16
C LEU A 205 -7.31 19.32 -5.63
N GLU A 206 -6.55 18.72 -6.55
CA GLU A 206 -6.84 18.77 -7.99
C GLU A 206 -8.17 18.10 -8.30
N ASP A 207 -8.41 16.90 -7.82
CA ASP A 207 -9.63 16.12 -8.07
C ASP A 207 -10.87 16.80 -7.50
N ALA A 208 -10.81 17.37 -6.28
CA ALA A 208 -11.90 18.16 -5.72
C ALA A 208 -12.20 19.39 -6.61
N GLY A 209 -11.14 20.10 -7.06
CA GLY A 209 -11.27 21.23 -7.98
C GLY A 209 -11.84 20.85 -9.33
N GLU A 210 -11.46 19.74 -9.94
CA GLU A 210 -12.04 19.21 -11.18
C GLU A 210 -13.54 18.88 -11.03
N LEU A 211 -13.94 18.40 -9.85
CA LEU A 211 -15.34 18.12 -9.51
C LEU A 211 -16.12 19.38 -9.11
N GLY A 212 -15.46 20.55 -9.09
CA GLY A 212 -16.08 21.85 -8.80
C GLY A 212 -16.27 22.14 -7.31
N ALA A 213 -15.51 21.48 -6.45
CA ALA A 213 -15.56 21.61 -5.00
C ALA A 213 -14.21 22.10 -4.43
N GLU A 214 -14.25 22.60 -3.20
CA GLU A 214 -13.08 22.91 -2.38
C GLU A 214 -12.97 21.86 -1.27
N LEU A 215 -11.77 21.30 -1.07
CA LEU A 215 -11.53 20.33 -0.02
C LEU A 215 -11.61 21.05 1.34
N LYS A 216 -12.61 20.69 2.12
CA LYS A 216 -12.90 21.32 3.42
C LYS A 216 -12.33 20.54 4.59
N TYR A 217 -12.43 19.21 4.54
CA TYR A 217 -11.96 18.30 5.58
C TYR A 217 -11.04 17.23 5.03
N ALA A 218 -10.06 16.85 5.85
CA ALA A 218 -9.28 15.64 5.69
C ALA A 218 -9.38 14.83 6.99
N PHE A 219 -9.81 13.59 6.91
CA PHE A 219 -10.05 12.71 8.04
C PHE A 219 -9.03 11.56 8.04
N ASP A 220 -8.40 11.30 9.19
CA ASP A 220 -7.74 10.02 9.43
C ASP A 220 -8.64 9.14 10.30
N THR A 221 -8.79 7.88 9.94
CA THR A 221 -9.51 6.89 10.76
C THR A 221 -8.70 6.48 11.98
N HIS A 222 -7.38 6.49 11.88
CA HIS A 222 -6.47 6.10 12.94
C HIS A 222 -5.04 6.59 12.65
N VAL A 223 -4.09 6.27 13.52
CA VAL A 223 -2.65 6.44 13.21
C VAL A 223 -2.19 5.25 12.38
N HIS A 224 -2.02 5.46 11.08
CA HIS A 224 -1.64 4.44 10.11
C HIS A 224 -0.24 3.86 10.39
N ALA A 225 -0.07 2.59 10.07
CA ALA A 225 1.17 1.84 10.26
C ALA A 225 1.80 1.37 8.94
N ASP A 226 1.14 1.59 7.82
CA ASP A 226 1.47 1.11 6.49
C ASP A 226 1.77 2.23 5.48
N HIS A 227 1.30 3.44 5.74
CA HIS A 227 1.56 4.62 4.92
C HIS A 227 1.65 5.91 5.75
N ILE A 228 2.26 6.95 5.16
CA ILE A 228 2.29 8.29 5.75
C ILE A 228 1.00 9.02 5.38
N SER A 229 0.29 9.52 6.39
CA SER A 229 -0.94 10.29 6.19
C SER A 229 -0.65 11.67 5.58
N GLY A 230 -1.48 12.07 4.59
CA GLY A 230 -1.47 13.40 3.98
C GLY A 230 -2.17 14.48 4.80
N ILE A 231 -2.72 14.15 5.97
CA ILE A 231 -3.54 15.10 6.75
C ILE A 231 -2.80 16.38 7.13
N ARG A 232 -1.49 16.27 7.47
CA ARG A 232 -0.68 17.45 7.86
C ARG A 232 -0.40 18.36 6.67
N ASP A 233 -0.11 17.78 5.51
CA ASP A 233 0.17 18.52 4.28
C ASP A 233 -1.11 19.21 3.78
N LEU A 234 -2.24 18.53 3.81
CA LEU A 234 -3.55 19.11 3.50
C LEU A 234 -3.91 20.24 4.49
N ALA A 235 -3.61 20.09 5.78
CA ALA A 235 -3.81 21.14 6.77
C ALA A 235 -2.92 22.37 6.51
N ALA A 236 -1.71 22.18 6.01
CA ALA A 236 -0.83 23.29 5.59
C ALA A 236 -1.39 24.07 4.39
N GLU A 237 -2.18 23.41 3.52
CA GLU A 237 -2.91 24.03 2.40
C GLU A 237 -4.26 24.66 2.84
N GLY A 238 -4.61 24.58 4.13
CA GLY A 238 -5.79 25.23 4.69
C GLY A 238 -7.03 24.32 4.82
N VAL A 239 -6.88 23.03 4.58
CA VAL A 239 -7.92 22.01 4.82
C VAL A 239 -8.01 21.75 6.33
N GLU A 240 -9.21 21.57 6.88
CA GLU A 240 -9.38 21.20 8.28
C GLU A 240 -9.05 19.71 8.48
N GLY A 241 -7.91 19.42 9.12
CA GLY A 241 -7.53 18.07 9.49
C GLY A 241 -8.32 17.58 10.71
N VAL A 242 -8.89 16.37 10.62
CA VAL A 242 -9.69 15.74 11.67
C VAL A 242 -9.08 14.40 12.02
N ILE A 243 -8.76 14.18 13.30
CA ILE A 243 -8.12 12.96 13.77
C ILE A 243 -8.82 12.47 15.06
N PRO A 244 -8.92 11.18 15.33
CA PRO A 244 -9.54 10.67 16.55
C PRO A 244 -8.86 11.22 17.83
N GLU A 245 -9.65 11.70 18.81
CA GLU A 245 -9.15 12.26 20.08
C GLU A 245 -8.22 11.27 20.80
N ALA A 246 -8.52 9.97 20.75
CA ALA A 246 -7.71 8.94 21.39
C ALA A 246 -6.25 8.87 20.89
N THR A 247 -5.93 9.44 19.73
CA THR A 247 -4.55 9.52 19.21
C THR A 247 -3.65 10.42 20.07
N VAL A 248 -4.24 11.35 20.83
CA VAL A 248 -3.52 12.22 21.78
C VAL A 248 -2.85 11.39 22.87
N ASP A 249 -3.52 10.37 23.38
CA ASP A 249 -2.98 9.45 24.39
C ASP A 249 -1.84 8.60 23.84
N ARG A 250 -1.81 8.37 22.52
CA ARG A 250 -0.69 7.74 21.81
C ARG A 250 0.51 8.69 21.64
N GLY A 251 0.37 9.96 22.02
CA GLY A 251 1.41 10.99 22.00
C GLY A 251 1.56 11.69 20.66
N LEU A 252 0.45 11.99 20.01
CA LEU A 252 0.36 12.91 18.88
C LEU A 252 0.96 14.27 19.26
N THR A 253 1.89 14.80 18.45
CA THR A 253 2.63 16.02 18.78
C THR A 253 2.00 17.29 18.21
N TYR A 254 1.09 17.17 17.24
CA TYR A 254 0.44 18.28 16.53
C TYR A 254 -1.08 18.34 16.75
N ALA A 255 -1.56 17.82 17.88
CA ALA A 255 -2.98 17.82 18.22
C ALA A 255 -3.62 19.23 18.26
N ASP A 256 -2.84 20.26 18.62
CA ASP A 256 -3.33 21.64 18.65
C ASP A 256 -3.59 22.23 17.23
N GLU A 257 -3.14 21.56 16.19
CA GLU A 257 -3.31 21.94 14.78
C GLU A 257 -4.49 21.24 14.10
N MET A 258 -5.10 20.26 14.77
CA MET A 258 -6.15 19.40 14.23
C MET A 258 -7.45 19.53 15.02
N SER A 259 -8.56 19.22 14.36
CA SER A 259 -9.84 18.97 15.03
C SER A 259 -9.84 17.55 15.57
N LEU A 260 -10.14 17.39 16.85
CA LEU A 260 -10.19 16.08 17.53
C LEU A 260 -11.61 15.54 17.49
N ALA A 261 -11.82 14.42 16.81
CA ALA A 261 -13.12 13.77 16.68
C ALA A 261 -13.39 12.79 17.83
N VAL A 262 -14.57 12.85 18.39
CA VAL A 262 -15.08 11.88 19.37
C VAL A 262 -16.33 11.17 18.84
N ASP A 263 -16.66 10.03 19.43
CA ASP A 263 -17.83 9.22 19.05
C ASP A 263 -19.11 10.06 19.01
N GLY A 264 -19.82 10.03 17.88
CA GLY A 264 -21.08 10.77 17.65
C GLY A 264 -20.91 12.22 17.20
N ASP A 265 -19.67 12.71 16.95
CA ASP A 265 -19.48 14.02 16.32
C ASP A 265 -19.95 13.96 14.85
N GLU A 266 -20.57 15.06 14.39
CA GLU A 266 -21.04 15.21 13.01
C GLU A 266 -20.28 16.36 12.32
N PHE A 267 -19.77 16.09 11.13
CA PHE A 267 -19.16 17.06 10.22
C PHE A 267 -20.04 17.22 8.98
N VAL A 268 -20.16 18.45 8.46
CA VAL A 268 -21.04 18.75 7.33
C VAL A 268 -20.21 19.12 6.11
N VAL A 269 -20.47 18.44 4.99
CA VAL A 269 -19.85 18.64 3.69
C VAL A 269 -20.97 18.95 2.67
N GLY A 270 -21.17 20.21 2.31
CA GLY A 270 -22.36 20.63 1.59
C GLY A 270 -23.65 20.43 2.41
N ASP A 271 -24.51 19.54 1.96
CA ASP A 271 -25.70 19.07 2.70
C ASP A 271 -25.47 17.64 3.29
N ALA A 272 -24.38 16.95 2.90
CA ALA A 272 -24.05 15.63 3.39
C ALA A 272 -23.44 15.66 4.80
N THR A 273 -23.59 14.56 5.55
CA THR A 273 -23.08 14.39 6.91
C THR A 273 -22.02 13.30 6.98
N VAL A 274 -21.01 13.51 7.82
CA VAL A 274 -19.98 12.54 8.19
C VAL A 274 -20.06 12.37 9.72
N GLU A 275 -20.59 11.23 10.18
CA GLU A 275 -20.70 10.92 11.61
C GLU A 275 -19.50 10.08 12.05
N THR A 276 -18.95 10.42 13.20
CA THR A 276 -17.83 9.70 13.83
C THR A 276 -18.35 8.50 14.62
N VAL A 277 -17.88 7.31 14.29
CA VAL A 277 -18.21 6.04 14.95
C VAL A 277 -16.94 5.42 15.53
N SER A 278 -16.80 5.40 16.86
CA SER A 278 -15.62 4.78 17.49
C SER A 278 -15.67 3.25 17.33
N THR A 279 -14.59 2.68 16.76
CA THR A 279 -14.45 1.24 16.48
C THR A 279 -13.08 0.71 16.93
N PRO A 280 -12.70 0.85 18.22
CA PRO A 280 -11.39 0.43 18.71
C PRO A 280 -11.16 -1.06 18.54
N GLY A 281 -9.88 -1.45 18.32
CA GLY A 281 -9.49 -2.87 18.17
C GLY A 281 -8.18 -2.99 17.42
N HIS A 282 -8.10 -2.55 16.18
CA HIS A 282 -6.84 -2.41 15.44
C HIS A 282 -5.89 -1.47 16.18
N THR A 283 -6.37 -0.29 16.49
CA THR A 283 -5.74 0.65 17.42
C THR A 283 -6.75 1.09 18.49
N SER A 284 -6.27 1.65 19.59
CA SER A 284 -7.13 2.19 20.66
C SER A 284 -7.94 3.41 20.18
N GLY A 285 -7.46 4.11 19.16
CA GLY A 285 -8.09 5.28 18.55
C GLY A 285 -8.81 5.00 17.24
N MET A 286 -8.99 3.72 16.86
CA MET A 286 -9.66 3.38 15.61
C MET A 286 -11.07 3.98 15.57
N THR A 287 -11.39 4.65 14.48
CA THR A 287 -12.62 5.38 14.24
C THR A 287 -13.08 5.12 12.81
N SER A 288 -14.34 4.77 12.65
CA SER A 288 -15.01 4.70 11.35
C SER A 288 -15.81 5.98 11.11
N TYR A 289 -16.06 6.32 9.86
CA TYR A 289 -16.86 7.47 9.47
C TYR A 289 -18.09 7.01 8.69
N LEU A 290 -19.29 7.32 9.21
CA LEU A 290 -20.57 7.01 8.56
C LEU A 290 -21.01 8.20 7.70
N LEU A 291 -21.13 7.98 6.39
CA LEU A 291 -21.49 8.94 5.39
C LEU A 291 -23.00 8.83 5.08
N ASP A 292 -23.81 9.79 5.54
CA ASP A 292 -25.27 9.87 5.30
C ASP A 292 -26.04 8.57 5.55
N ASP A 293 -25.73 7.81 6.60
CA ASP A 293 -26.28 6.47 6.86
C ASP A 293 -26.12 5.46 5.71
N SER A 294 -25.40 5.79 4.63
CA SER A 294 -25.29 5.02 3.39
C SER A 294 -24.02 4.19 3.30
N LEU A 295 -22.86 4.76 3.69
CA LEU A 295 -21.57 4.05 3.67
C LEU A 295 -20.82 4.30 4.97
N LEU A 296 -20.31 3.21 5.57
CA LEU A 296 -19.36 3.25 6.66
C LEU A 296 -17.94 3.09 6.10
N ALA A 297 -17.13 4.15 6.14
CA ALA A 297 -15.69 4.06 5.93
C ALA A 297 -15.05 3.49 7.19
N THR A 298 -14.78 2.19 7.17
CA THR A 298 -14.40 1.41 8.37
C THR A 298 -12.94 1.56 8.75
N GLY A 299 -12.12 2.24 7.92
CA GLY A 299 -10.68 2.22 8.11
C GLY A 299 -10.17 0.79 8.23
N ASP A 300 -9.30 0.56 9.21
CA ASP A 300 -8.80 -0.77 9.55
C ASP A 300 -9.64 -1.41 10.67
N THR A 301 -10.93 -1.61 10.42
CA THR A 301 -11.84 -2.38 11.31
C THR A 301 -12.36 -3.61 10.58
N LEU A 302 -12.98 -3.41 9.41
CA LEU A 302 -13.58 -4.44 8.58
C LEU A 302 -13.23 -4.20 7.11
N PHE A 303 -12.73 -5.23 6.44
CA PHE A 303 -12.46 -5.29 5.01
C PHE A 303 -13.47 -6.21 4.32
N LEU A 304 -13.37 -6.34 2.99
CA LEU A 304 -14.29 -7.20 2.25
C LEU A 304 -14.07 -8.70 2.52
N GLU A 305 -12.84 -9.09 2.82
CA GLU A 305 -12.42 -10.48 2.97
C GLU A 305 -11.83 -10.80 4.35
N SER A 306 -11.64 -9.79 5.21
CA SER A 306 -10.99 -9.94 6.50
C SER A 306 -11.37 -8.85 7.49
N VAL A 307 -10.82 -8.93 8.68
CA VAL A 307 -10.82 -7.87 9.69
C VAL A 307 -9.39 -7.44 9.99
N ALA A 308 -9.23 -6.31 10.67
CA ALA A 308 -7.91 -5.82 11.00
C ALA A 308 -7.16 -6.68 12.02
N ARG A 309 -5.84 -6.64 11.94
CA ARG A 309 -4.94 -7.21 12.94
C ARG A 309 -4.90 -6.36 14.21
N PRO A 310 -4.89 -6.97 15.42
CA PRO A 310 -4.94 -6.21 16.68
C PRO A 310 -3.58 -5.96 17.35
N ASP A 311 -2.43 -6.27 16.71
CA ASP A 311 -1.12 -6.37 17.38
C ASP A 311 -0.14 -5.22 17.10
N LEU A 312 -0.56 -4.18 16.33
CA LEU A 312 0.37 -3.12 15.91
C LEU A 312 0.58 -2.04 16.99
N GLU A 313 -0.39 -1.81 17.88
CA GLU A 313 -0.27 -0.78 18.92
C GLU A 313 0.31 -1.33 20.23
N GLY A 314 -0.28 -2.41 20.75
CA GLY A 314 0.03 -2.93 22.08
C GLY A 314 1.14 -3.98 22.13
N GLY A 315 1.67 -4.38 20.99
CA GLY A 315 2.57 -5.53 20.90
C GLY A 315 1.91 -6.81 21.43
N ASP A 316 2.70 -7.86 21.61
CA ASP A 316 2.19 -9.21 21.94
C ASP A 316 1.41 -9.29 23.26
N GLU A 317 1.71 -8.44 24.26
CA GLU A 317 1.03 -8.47 25.57
C GLU A 317 -0.39 -7.88 25.53
N GLY A 318 -0.66 -6.93 24.61
CA GLY A 318 -1.95 -6.24 24.49
C GLY A 318 -2.90 -6.83 23.45
N THR A 319 -2.41 -7.72 22.59
CA THR A 319 -3.11 -8.20 21.40
C THR A 319 -4.45 -8.88 21.73
N GLY A 320 -4.52 -9.69 22.78
CA GLY A 320 -5.76 -10.36 23.17
C GLY A 320 -6.87 -9.40 23.63
N ASP A 321 -6.53 -8.33 24.34
CA ASP A 321 -7.50 -7.30 24.75
C ASP A 321 -7.93 -6.45 23.55
N ALA A 322 -7.04 -6.18 22.61
CA ALA A 322 -7.34 -5.47 21.38
C ALA A 322 -8.27 -6.29 20.46
N ALA A 323 -8.04 -7.61 20.34
CA ALA A 323 -8.92 -8.50 19.59
C ALA A 323 -10.34 -8.57 20.17
N ARG A 324 -10.48 -8.51 21.51
CA ARG A 324 -11.82 -8.43 22.17
C ARG A 324 -12.51 -7.12 21.86
N LYS A 325 -11.79 -6.00 21.90
CA LYS A 325 -12.33 -4.69 21.52
C LYS A 325 -12.76 -4.64 20.06
N LEU A 326 -11.96 -5.28 19.17
CA LEU A 326 -12.33 -5.40 17.76
C LEU A 326 -13.64 -6.17 17.60
N TYR A 327 -13.80 -7.30 18.33
CA TYR A 327 -15.05 -8.05 18.34
C TYR A 327 -16.24 -7.20 18.82
N GLU A 328 -16.10 -6.50 19.96
CA GLU A 328 -17.13 -5.58 20.47
C GLU A 328 -17.49 -4.50 19.44
N SER A 329 -16.50 -3.89 18.79
CA SER A 329 -16.69 -2.87 17.74
C SER A 329 -17.44 -3.43 16.54
N LEU A 330 -17.06 -4.62 16.07
CA LEU A 330 -17.75 -5.29 14.97
C LEU A 330 -19.21 -5.59 15.33
N GLN A 331 -19.47 -6.21 16.49
CA GLN A 331 -20.81 -6.66 16.87
C GLN A 331 -21.76 -5.52 17.28
N GLU A 332 -21.25 -4.52 18.02
CA GLU A 332 -22.09 -3.49 18.63
C GLU A 332 -22.16 -2.21 17.81
N ARG A 333 -21.22 -1.97 16.89
CA ARG A 333 -21.12 -0.72 16.14
C ARG A 333 -21.28 -0.94 14.63
N VAL A 334 -20.58 -1.89 14.04
CA VAL A 334 -20.60 -2.11 12.58
C VAL A 334 -21.83 -2.95 12.20
N LEU A 335 -21.97 -4.16 12.74
CA LEU A 335 -23.09 -5.07 12.43
C LEU A 335 -24.42 -4.64 13.04
N ALA A 336 -24.45 -3.60 13.88
CA ALA A 336 -25.68 -3.00 14.39
C ALA A 336 -26.32 -2.00 13.39
N LEU A 337 -25.58 -1.60 12.34
CA LEU A 337 -26.12 -0.76 11.25
C LEU A 337 -27.03 -1.59 10.32
N PRO A 338 -27.84 -0.95 9.47
CA PRO A 338 -28.68 -1.65 8.50
C PRO A 338 -27.85 -2.56 7.55
N ASP A 339 -28.42 -3.72 7.18
CA ASP A 339 -27.79 -4.72 6.32
C ASP A 339 -27.38 -4.16 4.95
N ASP A 340 -28.03 -3.09 4.46
CA ASP A 340 -27.78 -2.43 3.18
C ASP A 340 -26.77 -1.28 3.28
N THR A 341 -26.32 -0.89 4.48
CA THR A 341 -25.21 0.05 4.65
C THR A 341 -23.95 -0.52 3.99
N LEU A 342 -23.30 0.26 3.11
CA LEU A 342 -22.07 -0.15 2.47
C LEU A 342 -20.90 -0.07 3.46
N VAL A 343 -20.01 -1.04 3.40
CA VAL A 343 -18.69 -1.02 4.05
C VAL A 343 -17.64 -0.61 3.01
N GLY A 344 -16.81 0.34 3.39
CA GLY A 344 -15.61 0.73 2.66
C GLY A 344 -14.40 0.66 3.60
N GLY A 345 -13.57 -0.38 3.49
CA GLY A 345 -12.34 -0.53 4.27
C GLY A 345 -11.23 0.40 3.79
N ALA A 346 -10.15 0.55 4.58
CA ALA A 346 -8.95 1.27 4.14
C ALA A 346 -8.03 0.40 3.27
N HIS A 347 -8.31 -0.90 3.14
CA HIS A 347 -7.49 -1.82 2.35
C HIS A 347 -8.33 -2.88 1.64
N PHE A 348 -7.74 -3.42 0.55
CA PHE A 348 -8.18 -4.65 -0.10
C PHE A 348 -6.98 -5.59 -0.29
N GLY A 349 -7.20 -6.89 -0.19
CA GLY A 349 -6.21 -7.93 -0.42
C GLY A 349 -6.38 -8.61 -1.78
N ASP A 350 -5.50 -9.56 -2.09
CA ASP A 350 -5.46 -10.26 -3.39
C ASP A 350 -6.72 -11.10 -3.67
N SER A 351 -7.46 -11.51 -2.63
CA SER A 351 -8.70 -12.27 -2.76
C SER A 351 -9.95 -11.38 -2.82
N ALA A 352 -9.82 -10.08 -2.60
CA ALA A 352 -10.94 -9.15 -2.67
C ALA A 352 -11.41 -8.98 -4.12
N GLU A 353 -12.69 -9.25 -4.36
CA GLU A 353 -13.32 -8.99 -5.65
C GLU A 353 -14.02 -7.62 -5.64
N PRO A 354 -13.71 -6.73 -6.59
CA PRO A 354 -14.41 -5.46 -6.70
C PRO A 354 -15.88 -5.67 -7.07
N ALA A 355 -16.72 -4.73 -6.68
CA ALA A 355 -18.11 -4.68 -7.09
C ALA A 355 -18.25 -4.37 -8.59
N ASP A 356 -19.48 -4.44 -9.14
CA ASP A 356 -19.77 -4.18 -10.56
C ASP A 356 -19.35 -2.77 -11.03
N ASP A 357 -19.22 -1.81 -10.10
CA ASP A 357 -18.75 -0.44 -10.36
C ASP A 357 -17.23 -0.30 -10.24
N GLY A 358 -16.52 -1.38 -9.98
CA GLY A 358 -15.06 -1.40 -9.83
C GLY A 358 -14.56 -0.98 -8.44
N THR A 359 -15.47 -0.75 -7.47
CA THR A 359 -15.09 -0.35 -6.11
C THR A 359 -14.98 -1.54 -5.18
N TYR A 360 -14.10 -1.47 -4.20
CA TYR A 360 -14.01 -2.42 -3.10
C TYR A 360 -14.96 -1.99 -1.98
N THR A 361 -16.27 -2.18 -2.22
CA THR A 361 -17.35 -1.91 -1.26
C THR A 361 -18.37 -3.04 -1.27
N ALA A 362 -18.95 -3.36 -0.13
CA ALA A 362 -19.99 -4.38 -0.02
C ALA A 362 -21.01 -4.01 1.07
N PRO A 363 -22.30 -4.42 0.95
CA PRO A 363 -23.28 -4.27 2.01
C PRO A 363 -22.89 -5.11 3.24
N ILE A 364 -23.13 -4.59 4.46
CA ILE A 364 -22.88 -5.28 5.73
C ILE A 364 -23.48 -6.69 5.74
N GLY A 365 -24.75 -6.83 5.34
CA GLY A 365 -25.43 -8.12 5.34
C GLY A 365 -24.81 -9.16 4.40
N ARG A 366 -24.12 -8.73 3.33
CA ARG A 366 -23.33 -9.63 2.48
C ARG A 366 -22.10 -10.12 3.24
N LEU A 367 -21.34 -9.20 3.87
CA LEU A 367 -20.11 -9.54 4.59
C LEU A 367 -20.40 -10.46 5.79
N GLU A 368 -21.49 -10.19 6.54
CA GLU A 368 -21.93 -11.06 7.64
C GLU A 368 -22.29 -12.47 7.15
N ALA A 369 -22.85 -12.59 5.95
CA ALA A 369 -23.21 -13.89 5.38
C ALA A 369 -22.04 -14.66 4.77
N GLU A 370 -21.01 -13.99 4.31
CA GLU A 370 -19.84 -14.57 3.62
C GLU A 370 -18.67 -14.84 4.58
N MET A 371 -18.54 -14.09 5.68
CA MET A 371 -17.47 -14.25 6.66
C MET A 371 -17.98 -14.92 7.95
N ASP A 372 -17.73 -16.22 8.09
CA ASP A 372 -18.15 -17.00 9.29
C ASP A 372 -17.61 -16.41 10.60
N GLY A 373 -16.42 -15.78 10.56
CA GLY A 373 -15.81 -15.10 11.70
C GLY A 373 -16.69 -14.03 12.34
N LEU A 374 -17.51 -13.31 11.55
CA LEU A 374 -18.43 -12.27 12.05
C LEU A 374 -19.63 -12.83 12.83
N SER A 375 -19.94 -14.11 12.66
CA SER A 375 -21.04 -14.81 13.36
C SER A 375 -20.57 -15.65 14.57
N MET A 376 -19.26 -15.68 14.87
CA MET A 376 -18.69 -16.43 15.99
C MET A 376 -18.99 -15.78 17.35
N ASP A 377 -18.85 -16.55 18.43
CA ASP A 377 -18.78 -15.97 19.76
C ASP A 377 -17.39 -15.34 20.02
N GLU A 378 -17.30 -14.46 21.01
CA GLU A 378 -16.10 -13.67 21.32
C GLU A 378 -14.85 -14.54 21.50
N ASP A 379 -14.93 -15.63 22.27
CA ASP A 379 -13.77 -16.47 22.56
C ASP A 379 -13.28 -17.20 21.29
N ALA A 380 -14.20 -17.68 20.45
CA ALA A 380 -13.88 -18.31 19.17
C ALA A 380 -13.28 -17.31 18.16
N PHE A 381 -13.83 -16.10 18.06
CA PHE A 381 -13.30 -15.04 17.23
C PHE A 381 -11.88 -14.64 17.63
N VAL A 382 -11.63 -14.42 18.93
CA VAL A 382 -10.31 -14.05 19.43
C VAL A 382 -9.29 -15.16 19.17
N GLU A 383 -9.66 -16.45 19.41
CA GLU A 383 -8.77 -17.58 19.11
C GLU A 383 -8.43 -17.63 17.62
N LEU A 384 -9.42 -17.41 16.76
CA LEU A 384 -9.25 -17.40 15.31
C LEU A 384 -8.28 -16.31 14.87
N ILE A 385 -8.52 -15.04 15.22
CA ILE A 385 -7.69 -13.90 14.82
C ILE A 385 -6.25 -14.03 15.31
N LEU A 386 -6.04 -14.61 16.49
CA LEU A 386 -4.70 -14.78 17.05
C LEU A 386 -3.96 -16.03 16.54
N SER A 387 -4.64 -16.94 15.85
CA SER A 387 -4.06 -18.24 15.45
C SER A 387 -3.05 -18.12 14.31
N ASP A 388 -3.25 -17.17 13.39
CA ASP A 388 -2.41 -17.00 12.19
C ASP A 388 -2.32 -15.52 11.81
N MET A 389 -1.35 -14.82 12.40
CA MET A 389 -1.10 -13.41 12.13
C MET A 389 -0.02 -13.27 11.05
N PRO A 390 -0.28 -12.54 9.95
CA PRO A 390 0.73 -12.29 8.93
C PRO A 390 1.90 -11.46 9.49
N PRO A 391 3.07 -11.39 8.80
CA PRO A 391 4.13 -10.46 9.16
C PRO A 391 3.58 -9.03 9.32
N ARG A 392 4.16 -8.25 10.22
CA ARG A 392 3.78 -6.84 10.37
C ARG A 392 4.18 -6.05 9.11
N PRO A 393 3.51 -4.91 8.79
CA PRO A 393 3.91 -4.05 7.70
C PRO A 393 5.40 -3.68 7.81
N ALA A 394 6.08 -3.57 6.67
CA ALA A 394 7.45 -3.07 6.66
C ALA A 394 7.50 -1.65 7.24
N ASN A 395 8.55 -1.32 7.96
CA ASN A 395 8.79 0.03 8.51
C ASN A 395 7.67 0.59 9.43
N TYR A 396 6.74 -0.25 9.92
CA TYR A 396 5.56 0.19 10.66
C TYR A 396 5.88 1.08 11.88
N GLU A 397 6.99 0.84 12.59
CA GLU A 397 7.39 1.65 13.75
C GLU A 397 7.80 3.06 13.33
N GLU A 398 8.49 3.21 12.19
CA GLU A 398 8.92 4.49 11.62
C GLU A 398 7.73 5.26 11.05
N ILE A 399 6.82 4.57 10.34
CA ILE A 399 5.58 5.14 9.80
C ILE A 399 4.70 5.67 10.95
N ILE A 400 4.47 4.87 12.00
CA ILE A 400 3.72 5.32 13.18
C ILE A 400 4.39 6.53 13.85
N ALA A 401 5.72 6.52 13.97
CA ALA A 401 6.45 7.64 14.58
C ALA A 401 6.31 8.93 13.75
N THR A 402 6.34 8.83 12.44
CA THR A 402 6.13 9.95 11.51
C THR A 402 4.69 10.46 11.57
N ASN A 403 3.69 9.59 11.53
CA ASN A 403 2.28 9.94 11.63
C ASN A 403 1.90 10.54 13.00
N LEU A 404 2.62 10.21 14.06
CA LEU A 404 2.48 10.87 15.35
C LEU A 404 3.25 12.21 15.46
N GLY A 405 3.99 12.61 14.41
CA GLY A 405 4.82 13.81 14.39
C GLY A 405 6.06 13.72 15.26
N ARG A 406 6.52 12.52 15.61
CA ARG A 406 7.71 12.27 16.44
C ARG A 406 8.99 12.13 15.62
N GLN A 407 8.85 11.86 14.34
CA GLN A 407 9.90 11.77 13.34
C GLN A 407 9.53 12.65 12.16
N GLU A 408 10.53 13.28 11.55
CA GLU A 408 10.39 14.00 10.29
C GLU A 408 11.02 13.16 9.18
N THR A 409 10.37 13.08 8.05
CA THR A 409 10.85 12.44 6.81
C THR A 409 10.70 13.42 5.67
N ASP A 410 11.54 13.36 4.65
CA ASP A 410 11.25 14.04 3.40
C ASP A 410 10.31 13.18 2.52
N ASP A 411 9.79 13.77 1.43
CA ASP A 411 8.77 13.11 0.59
C ASP A 411 9.30 11.82 -0.07
N GLU A 412 10.59 11.75 -0.43
CA GLU A 412 11.19 10.56 -1.03
C GLU A 412 11.36 9.45 0.02
N GLU A 413 11.87 9.78 1.20
CA GLU A 413 12.00 8.85 2.31
C GLU A 413 10.62 8.36 2.77
N ALA A 414 9.63 9.26 2.90
CA ALA A 414 8.25 8.91 3.23
C ALA A 414 7.67 7.90 2.24
N PHE A 415 7.84 8.16 0.94
CA PHE A 415 7.37 7.25 -0.10
C PHE A 415 8.07 5.88 -0.07
N GLU A 416 9.40 5.85 0.18
CA GLU A 416 10.16 4.60 0.28
C GLU A 416 9.74 3.75 1.49
N LEU A 417 9.32 4.36 2.61
CA LEU A 417 8.81 3.65 3.79
C LEU A 417 7.52 2.86 3.52
N GLU A 418 6.70 3.33 2.57
CA GLU A 418 5.40 2.74 2.22
C GLU A 418 5.45 1.65 1.13
N LEU A 419 6.64 1.37 0.58
CA LEU A 419 6.77 0.37 -0.49
C LEU A 419 6.56 -1.04 0.04
N GLY A 420 5.72 -1.80 -0.64
CA GLY A 420 5.40 -3.18 -0.27
C GLY A 420 3.94 -3.38 0.15
N PRO A 421 3.57 -4.59 0.57
CA PRO A 421 2.22 -4.90 1.00
C PRO A 421 1.90 -4.26 2.35
N ASN A 422 0.67 -3.76 2.54
CA ASN A 422 0.24 -3.09 3.77
C ASN A 422 0.20 -4.03 5.00
N ASN A 423 -0.18 -5.30 4.83
CA ASN A 423 -0.27 -6.31 5.89
C ASN A 423 -1.10 -5.89 7.13
N CYS A 424 -2.08 -5.00 6.98
CA CYS A 424 -2.93 -4.50 8.07
C CYS A 424 -4.11 -5.43 8.40
N ALA A 425 -4.41 -6.39 7.54
CA ALA A 425 -5.43 -7.39 7.76
C ALA A 425 -4.93 -8.56 8.63
N ALA A 426 -5.85 -9.21 9.37
CA ALA A 426 -5.65 -10.54 9.89
C ALA A 426 -5.64 -11.56 8.73
N SER A 427 -5.20 -12.82 8.99
CA SER A 427 -5.15 -13.82 7.91
C SER A 427 -6.51 -14.05 7.28
N GLN A 428 -6.56 -14.00 5.94
CA GLN A 428 -7.80 -14.18 5.15
C GLN A 428 -8.35 -15.61 5.27
N ASP A 429 -7.47 -16.62 5.29
CA ASP A 429 -7.84 -18.03 5.38
C ASP A 429 -8.60 -18.38 6.67
N SER A 430 -8.51 -17.50 7.69
CA SER A 430 -9.16 -17.72 8.97
C SER A 430 -10.63 -17.27 9.03
N LEU A 431 -11.08 -16.39 8.14
CA LEU A 431 -12.43 -15.82 8.17
C LEU A 431 -13.38 -16.39 7.12
N ALA A 432 -12.86 -16.98 6.04
CA ALA A 432 -13.66 -17.66 5.04
C ALA A 432 -14.20 -18.98 5.59
N GLY A 433 -15.49 -19.22 5.42
CA GLY A 433 -16.10 -20.52 5.70
C GLY A 433 -15.54 -21.61 4.77
N ASP A 434 -15.50 -22.88 5.28
CA ASP A 434 -15.15 -24.08 4.52
C ASP A 434 -16.10 -24.32 3.32
#